data_c0059ee15df12a9aabd0774ac6ff5bf1
#
_entry.id   c0059ee15df12a9aabd0774ac6ff5bf1
#
_cell.length_a   1.000
_cell.length_b   1.000
_cell.length_c   1.000
_cell.angle_alpha   90.00
_cell.angle_beta   90.00
_cell.angle_gamma   90.00
#
_symmetry.space_group_name_H-M   'P 1'
#
loop_
_entity.id
_entity.type
_entity.pdbx_description
1 polymer ?
#
loop_
_entity_poly.entity_id
_entity_poly.type
_entity_poly.pdbx_seq_one_letter_code
_entity_poly.pdbx_strand_id
1 'polypeptide(L)'
;PQLFRTRGLNPALLEPPAIREILQTELLPRLAPHLQGPETETHIYYYGAGCLPSVCDKMGQALTGLFPRSTAEVHSDLLGAARALCGHEAGIACILGTGSNSCRYDGQDIVQHVSPLGYILGDEGSGTALGKRLIGDWLKGLLDEELSRKLAESYGWDEADIIRKVYREPEANRFLASFTPFLKTHRTHPDAHRILT
;
A
#
# COMPACT_ATOMS: atom_id res chain seq x y z
N PRO A 1 9.73 -18.31 11.39
CA PRO A 1 9.65 -16.87 11.13
C PRO A 1 8.66 -16.23 12.10
N GLN A 2 9.01 -15.07 12.64
CA GLN A 2 8.11 -14.30 13.50
C GLN A 2 7.61 -13.07 12.72
N LEU A 3 6.34 -12.70 12.94
CA LEU A 3 5.70 -11.57 12.28
C LEU A 3 5.37 -10.50 13.32
N PHE A 4 5.88 -9.29 13.10
CA PHE A 4 5.55 -8.11 13.88
C PHE A 4 4.80 -7.09 12.99
N ARG A 5 3.89 -6.33 13.57
CA ARG A 5 3.17 -5.26 12.87
C ARG A 5 3.46 -3.91 13.52
N THR A 6 3.70 -2.92 12.68
CA THR A 6 3.89 -1.52 13.05
C THR A 6 2.98 -0.63 12.22
N ARG A 7 2.94 0.66 12.53
CA ARG A 7 2.46 1.68 11.59
C ARG A 7 3.26 1.63 10.29
N GLY A 8 2.67 2.13 9.19
CA GLY A 8 3.34 2.17 7.89
C GLY A 8 4.57 3.08 7.92
N LEU A 9 5.65 2.61 7.28
CA LEU A 9 6.92 3.33 7.16
C LEU A 9 7.12 3.74 5.70
N ASN A 10 6.51 4.84 5.27
CA ASN A 10 6.70 5.37 3.92
C ASN A 10 7.70 6.53 3.95
N PRO A 11 8.94 6.37 3.43
CA PRO A 11 9.97 7.40 3.51
C PRO A 11 9.72 8.62 2.61
N ALA A 12 8.74 8.56 1.71
CA ALA A 12 8.29 9.73 0.97
C ALA A 12 7.34 10.63 1.78
N LEU A 13 6.74 10.08 2.86
CA LEU A 13 5.78 10.79 3.71
C LEU A 13 6.30 11.06 5.12
N LEU A 14 7.30 10.31 5.57
CA LEU A 14 7.85 10.38 6.92
C LEU A 14 9.31 10.84 6.87
N GLU A 15 9.65 11.76 7.77
CA GLU A 15 11.05 12.13 7.99
C GLU A 15 11.78 11.11 8.87
N PRO A 16 13.12 11.00 8.79
CA PRO A 16 13.90 10.00 9.52
C PRO A 16 13.66 9.95 11.04
N PRO A 17 13.43 11.06 11.75
CA PRO A 17 13.08 11.01 13.18
C PRO A 17 11.78 10.25 13.46
N ALA A 18 10.74 10.48 12.67
CA ALA A 18 9.45 9.81 12.82
C ALA A 18 9.55 8.31 12.50
N ILE A 19 10.32 7.94 11.48
CA ILE A 19 10.61 6.54 11.16
C ILE A 19 11.30 5.85 12.34
N ARG A 20 12.34 6.49 12.89
CA ARG A 20 13.06 5.95 14.07
C ARG A 20 12.16 5.80 15.27
N GLU A 21 11.30 6.78 15.56
CA GLU A 21 10.34 6.73 16.66
C GLU A 21 9.42 5.51 16.54
N ILE A 22 8.83 5.29 15.36
CA ILE A 22 7.96 4.13 15.11
C ILE A 22 8.72 2.82 15.34
N LEU A 23 9.92 2.72 14.80
CA LEU A 23 10.73 1.52 14.94
C LEU A 23 11.16 1.28 16.41
N GLN A 24 11.51 2.34 17.15
CA GLN A 24 11.90 2.26 18.56
C GLN A 24 10.74 1.89 19.47
N THR A 25 9.55 2.41 19.21
CA THR A 25 8.40 2.22 20.10
C THR A 25 7.58 0.99 19.74
N GLU A 26 7.50 0.61 18.47
CA GLU A 26 6.59 -0.44 18.02
C GLU A 26 7.31 -1.74 17.60
N LEU A 27 8.52 -1.65 17.02
CA LEU A 27 9.25 -2.83 16.54
C LEU A 27 10.29 -3.32 17.55
N LEU A 28 11.18 -2.43 17.99
CA LEU A 28 12.36 -2.81 18.78
C LEU A 28 12.01 -3.55 20.08
N PRO A 29 10.98 -3.15 20.89
CA PRO A 29 10.63 -3.88 22.11
C PRO A 29 10.18 -5.32 21.86
N ARG A 30 9.60 -5.58 20.68
CA ARG A 30 9.13 -6.92 20.28
C ARG A 30 10.25 -7.74 19.63
N LEU A 31 11.18 -7.08 18.96
CA LEU A 31 12.31 -7.72 18.28
C LEU A 31 13.46 -8.04 19.22
N ALA A 32 13.73 -7.18 20.23
CA ALA A 32 14.87 -7.31 21.15
C ALA A 32 15.01 -8.70 21.82
N PRO A 33 13.93 -9.38 22.26
CA PRO A 33 14.05 -10.73 22.83
C PRO A 33 14.55 -11.78 21.84
N HIS A 34 14.53 -11.49 20.54
CA HIS A 34 14.92 -12.41 19.47
C HIS A 34 16.32 -12.11 18.90
N LEU A 35 16.91 -10.98 19.28
CA LEU A 35 18.29 -10.64 18.94
C LEU A 35 19.23 -11.36 19.91
N GLN A 36 20.28 -11.98 19.38
CA GLN A 36 21.23 -12.77 20.15
C GLN A 36 22.22 -11.91 20.99
N GLY A 37 21.95 -10.62 21.15
CA GLY A 37 22.73 -9.67 21.90
C GLY A 37 23.24 -8.49 21.06
N PRO A 38 23.84 -7.47 21.69
CA PRO A 38 24.24 -6.23 21.01
C PRO A 38 25.40 -6.42 20.01
N GLU A 39 26.10 -7.56 20.07
CA GLU A 39 27.20 -7.89 19.18
C GLU A 39 26.76 -8.63 17.90
N THR A 40 25.48 -8.95 17.76
CA THR A 40 24.97 -9.69 16.60
C THR A 40 24.97 -8.81 15.35
N GLU A 41 25.65 -9.25 14.31
CA GLU A 41 25.53 -8.64 12.97
C GLU A 41 24.12 -8.89 12.43
N THR A 42 23.47 -7.83 11.95
CA THR A 42 22.11 -7.88 11.45
C THR A 42 22.05 -7.38 10.01
N HIS A 43 21.43 -8.16 9.12
CA HIS A 43 21.15 -7.74 7.76
C HIS A 43 19.66 -7.37 7.66
N ILE A 44 19.39 -6.14 7.24
CA ILE A 44 18.03 -5.60 7.14
C ILE A 44 17.67 -5.42 5.67
N TYR A 45 16.64 -6.10 5.24
CA TYR A 45 16.05 -5.93 3.90
C TYR A 45 14.73 -5.20 4.04
N TYR A 46 14.67 -3.99 3.53
CA TYR A 46 13.47 -3.17 3.56
C TYR A 46 12.88 -3.05 2.15
N TYR A 47 11.61 -3.38 2.02
CA TYR A 47 10.83 -3.19 0.80
C TYR A 47 9.59 -2.37 1.13
N GLY A 48 9.46 -1.18 0.57
CA GLY A 48 8.37 -0.28 0.95
C GLY A 48 7.87 0.64 -0.13
N ALA A 49 6.59 0.99 -0.03
CA ALA A 49 6.00 2.04 -0.85
C ALA A 49 6.72 3.37 -0.62
N GLY A 50 6.88 4.16 -1.67
CA GLY A 50 7.55 5.45 -1.61
C GLY A 50 9.08 5.40 -1.53
N CYS A 51 9.69 4.22 -1.63
CA CYS A 51 11.14 4.07 -1.73
C CYS A 51 11.62 4.40 -3.15
N LEU A 52 11.64 5.68 -3.47
CA LEU A 52 12.32 6.19 -4.65
C LEU A 52 13.83 6.28 -4.39
N PRO A 53 14.69 6.22 -5.41
CA PRO A 53 16.15 6.31 -5.22
C PRO A 53 16.59 7.49 -4.36
N SER A 54 15.90 8.63 -4.49
CA SER A 54 16.20 9.86 -3.74
C SER A 54 15.92 9.79 -2.23
N VAL A 55 15.17 8.82 -1.77
CA VAL A 55 14.78 8.65 -0.34
C VAL A 55 15.23 7.34 0.28
N CYS A 56 15.79 6.42 -0.52
CA CYS A 56 16.30 5.14 -0.01
C CYS A 56 17.37 5.34 1.07
N ASP A 57 18.29 6.30 0.87
CA ASP A 57 19.36 6.59 1.82
C ASP A 57 18.82 7.05 3.18
N LYS A 58 17.75 7.85 3.20
CA LYS A 58 17.09 8.29 4.45
C LYS A 58 16.57 7.10 5.26
N MET A 59 15.95 6.13 4.58
CA MET A 59 15.46 4.91 5.24
C MET A 59 16.62 4.04 5.72
N GLY A 60 17.65 3.84 4.91
CA GLY A 60 18.86 3.09 5.27
C GLY A 60 19.52 3.66 6.52
N GLN A 61 19.71 4.97 6.59
CA GLN A 61 20.26 5.67 7.76
C GLN A 61 19.36 5.55 8.99
N ALA A 62 18.04 5.58 8.83
CA ALA A 62 17.11 5.40 9.94
C ALA A 62 17.19 3.98 10.53
N LEU A 63 17.32 2.97 9.67
CA LEU A 63 17.44 1.56 10.06
C LEU A 63 18.80 1.27 10.73
N THR A 64 19.92 1.61 10.08
CA THR A 64 21.26 1.35 10.63
C THR A 64 21.55 2.17 11.89
N GLY A 65 20.95 3.35 12.03
CA GLY A 65 21.06 4.15 13.26
C GLY A 65 20.41 3.52 14.48
N LEU A 66 19.45 2.59 14.30
CA LEU A 66 18.83 1.83 15.38
C LEU A 66 19.53 0.49 15.68
N PHE A 67 20.22 -0.06 14.69
CA PHE A 67 20.92 -1.33 14.77
C PHE A 67 22.40 -1.10 14.43
N PRO A 68 23.25 -0.74 15.41
CA PRO A 68 24.62 -0.24 15.16
C PRO A 68 25.54 -1.21 14.41
N ARG A 69 25.25 -2.51 14.45
CA ARG A 69 26.02 -3.54 13.71
C ARG A 69 25.19 -4.14 12.59
N SER A 70 24.51 -3.28 11.84
CA SER A 70 23.66 -3.73 10.75
C SER A 70 24.06 -3.15 9.40
N THR A 71 23.75 -3.91 8.37
CA THR A 71 23.65 -3.41 6.98
C THR A 71 22.19 -3.33 6.59
N ALA A 72 21.82 -2.35 5.77
CA ALA A 72 20.46 -2.20 5.30
C ALA A 72 20.43 -2.08 3.77
N GLU A 73 19.61 -2.92 3.14
CA GLU A 73 19.23 -2.80 1.74
C GLU A 73 17.80 -2.25 1.67
N VAL A 74 17.62 -1.17 0.95
CA VAL A 74 16.34 -0.45 0.86
C VAL A 74 15.88 -0.42 -0.59
N HIS A 75 14.72 -0.99 -0.84
CA HIS A 75 14.14 -1.14 -2.16
C HIS A 75 12.65 -0.75 -2.17
N SER A 76 12.12 -0.54 -3.38
CA SER A 76 10.67 -0.35 -3.56
C SER A 76 9.89 -1.63 -3.25
N ASP A 77 8.64 -1.46 -2.84
CA ASP A 77 7.67 -2.56 -2.70
C ASP A 77 7.49 -3.33 -4.01
N LEU A 78 7.56 -2.64 -5.16
CA LEU A 78 7.45 -3.25 -6.48
C LEU A 78 8.61 -4.23 -6.76
N LEU A 79 9.85 -3.89 -6.39
CA LEU A 79 10.97 -4.82 -6.51
C LEU A 79 10.81 -5.99 -5.54
N GLY A 80 10.29 -5.74 -4.33
CA GLY A 80 9.95 -6.80 -3.39
C GLY A 80 8.92 -7.77 -3.96
N ALA A 81 7.86 -7.24 -4.59
CA ALA A 81 6.86 -8.06 -5.25
C ALA A 81 7.46 -8.86 -6.43
N ALA A 82 8.29 -8.24 -7.24
CA ALA A 82 8.94 -8.91 -8.37
C ALA A 82 9.84 -10.07 -7.91
N ARG A 83 10.69 -9.84 -6.90
CA ARG A 83 11.55 -10.88 -6.30
C ARG A 83 10.74 -12.01 -5.68
N ALA A 84 9.63 -11.68 -4.99
CA ALA A 84 8.78 -12.69 -4.35
C ALA A 84 8.00 -13.56 -5.35
N LEU A 85 7.57 -12.97 -6.48
CA LEU A 85 6.77 -13.67 -7.49
C LEU A 85 7.62 -14.42 -8.51
N CYS A 86 8.72 -13.82 -8.95
CA CYS A 86 9.52 -14.31 -10.07
C CYS A 86 10.83 -14.98 -9.61
N GLY A 87 11.26 -14.79 -8.35
CA GLY A 87 12.56 -15.30 -7.89
C GLY A 87 13.71 -14.72 -8.69
N HIS A 88 14.43 -15.58 -9.41
CA HIS A 88 15.52 -15.22 -10.31
C HIS A 88 15.14 -15.32 -11.81
N GLU A 89 13.87 -15.51 -12.11
CA GLU A 89 13.39 -15.60 -13.48
C GLU A 89 12.81 -14.25 -13.95
N ALA A 90 12.92 -14.00 -15.26
CA ALA A 90 12.31 -12.83 -15.86
C ALA A 90 10.77 -12.94 -15.84
N GLY A 91 10.08 -11.82 -15.56
CA GLY A 91 8.63 -11.82 -15.48
C GLY A 91 8.02 -10.43 -15.43
N ILE A 92 6.71 -10.40 -15.28
CA ILE A 92 5.92 -9.18 -15.01
C ILE A 92 5.35 -9.30 -13.60
N ALA A 93 5.63 -8.32 -12.77
CA ALA A 93 5.06 -8.22 -11.44
C ALA A 93 4.07 -7.07 -11.37
N CYS A 94 2.90 -7.32 -10.73
CA CYS A 94 1.85 -6.33 -10.51
C CYS A 94 1.47 -6.28 -9.03
N ILE A 95 1.29 -5.09 -8.51
CA ILE A 95 0.72 -4.83 -7.20
C ILE A 95 -0.68 -4.24 -7.39
N LEU A 96 -1.68 -4.84 -6.74
CA LEU A 96 -3.05 -4.34 -6.65
C LEU A 96 -3.43 -4.22 -5.17
N GLY A 97 -3.50 -2.98 -4.71
CA GLY A 97 -3.84 -2.63 -3.33
C GLY A 97 -4.71 -1.38 -3.28
N THR A 98 -4.42 -0.45 -2.38
CA THR A 98 -5.02 0.90 -2.39
C THR A 98 -4.74 1.59 -3.72
N GLY A 99 -3.49 1.58 -4.19
CA GLY A 99 -3.08 1.94 -5.56
C GLY A 99 -2.75 0.69 -6.39
N SER A 100 -2.26 0.89 -7.61
CA SER A 100 -1.75 -0.19 -8.48
C SER A 100 -0.36 0.15 -9.00
N ASN A 101 0.43 -0.87 -9.33
CA ASN A 101 1.75 -0.69 -9.91
C ASN A 101 2.17 -1.93 -10.68
N SER A 102 3.02 -1.78 -11.68
CA SER A 102 3.51 -2.92 -12.48
C SER A 102 4.90 -2.68 -13.04
N CYS A 103 5.65 -3.76 -13.25
CA CYS A 103 6.96 -3.70 -13.86
C CYS A 103 7.28 -4.97 -14.67
N ARG A 104 8.25 -4.81 -15.58
CA ARG A 104 8.99 -5.92 -16.16
C ARG A 104 10.29 -6.10 -15.37
N TYR A 105 10.51 -7.30 -14.93
CA TYR A 105 11.64 -7.75 -14.13
C TYR A 105 12.48 -8.73 -14.96
N ASP A 106 13.81 -8.67 -14.86
CA ASP A 106 14.71 -9.52 -15.65
C ASP A 106 15.28 -10.71 -14.88
N GLY A 107 14.90 -10.87 -13.62
CA GLY A 107 15.44 -11.88 -12.70
C GLY A 107 16.39 -11.29 -11.66
N GLN A 108 16.77 -10.03 -11.80
CA GLN A 108 17.63 -9.29 -10.86
C GLN A 108 17.04 -7.92 -10.49
N ASP A 109 16.63 -7.14 -11.51
CA ASP A 109 16.15 -5.76 -11.36
C ASP A 109 14.93 -5.46 -12.24
N ILE A 110 14.29 -4.33 -11.92
CA ILE A 110 13.20 -3.77 -12.72
C ILE A 110 13.81 -3.10 -13.94
N VAL A 111 13.57 -3.66 -15.13
CA VAL A 111 14.08 -3.15 -16.41
C VAL A 111 13.10 -2.25 -17.15
N GLN A 112 11.81 -2.30 -16.78
CA GLN A 112 10.78 -1.41 -17.30
C GLN A 112 9.70 -1.20 -16.26
N HIS A 113 9.28 0.05 -16.11
CA HIS A 113 8.26 0.47 -15.14
C HIS A 113 7.33 1.48 -15.81
N VAL A 114 6.04 1.25 -15.69
CA VAL A 114 5.02 2.23 -16.06
C VAL A 114 4.62 2.97 -14.80
N SER A 115 4.75 4.29 -14.80
CA SER A 115 4.41 5.10 -13.63
C SER A 115 2.93 4.94 -13.29
N PRO A 116 2.58 4.62 -12.05
CA PRO A 116 1.17 4.47 -11.63
C PRO A 116 0.43 5.80 -11.55
N LEU A 117 1.11 6.94 -11.58
CA LEU A 117 0.59 8.32 -11.55
C LEU A 117 -0.30 8.67 -10.35
N GLY A 118 -0.53 7.74 -9.43
CA GLY A 118 -1.37 7.89 -8.24
C GLY A 118 -2.87 7.93 -8.55
N TYR A 119 -3.68 8.02 -7.50
CA TYR A 119 -5.12 7.77 -7.55
C TYR A 119 -5.96 8.81 -8.32
N ILE A 120 -5.40 9.96 -8.68
CA ILE A 120 -6.08 10.99 -9.47
C ILE A 120 -5.91 10.71 -10.97
N LEU A 121 -4.67 10.46 -11.41
CA LEU A 121 -4.30 10.36 -12.82
C LEU A 121 -4.10 8.92 -13.31
N GLY A 122 -4.07 7.94 -12.41
CA GLY A 122 -3.76 6.56 -12.71
C GLY A 122 -4.32 5.61 -11.65
N ASP A 123 -3.49 4.68 -11.18
CA ASP A 123 -3.85 3.59 -10.25
C ASP A 123 -4.99 2.70 -10.79
N GLU A 124 -5.01 2.45 -12.10
CA GLU A 124 -6.05 1.66 -12.78
C GLU A 124 -6.19 0.26 -12.15
N GLY A 125 -7.44 -0.17 -11.97
CA GLY A 125 -7.77 -1.46 -11.35
C GLY A 125 -7.52 -1.54 -9.84
N SER A 126 -6.99 -0.49 -9.21
CA SER A 126 -6.75 -0.44 -7.77
C SER A 126 -8.03 -0.34 -6.96
N GLY A 127 -7.92 -0.60 -5.64
CA GLY A 127 -9.03 -0.40 -4.72
C GLY A 127 -9.58 1.03 -4.74
N THR A 128 -8.71 2.03 -4.91
CA THR A 128 -9.14 3.43 -5.04
C THR A 128 -9.90 3.69 -6.33
N ALA A 129 -9.42 3.15 -7.46
CA ALA A 129 -10.11 3.29 -8.75
C ALA A 129 -11.51 2.65 -8.70
N LEU A 130 -11.60 1.43 -8.16
CA LEU A 130 -12.85 0.71 -7.99
C LEU A 130 -13.81 1.42 -7.03
N GLY A 131 -13.31 1.87 -5.88
CA GLY A 131 -14.10 2.60 -4.89
C GLY A 131 -14.58 3.96 -5.41
N LYS A 132 -13.73 4.68 -6.13
CA LYS A 132 -14.11 5.94 -6.80
C LYS A 132 -15.26 5.74 -7.79
N ARG A 133 -15.22 4.66 -8.60
CA ARG A 133 -16.28 4.33 -9.54
C ARG A 133 -17.56 3.95 -8.82
N LEU A 134 -17.48 3.08 -7.80
CA LEU A 134 -18.64 2.65 -7.01
C LEU A 134 -19.36 3.83 -6.36
N ILE A 135 -18.62 4.68 -5.66
CA ILE A 135 -19.18 5.84 -4.95
C ILE A 135 -19.73 6.87 -5.95
N GLY A 136 -19.02 7.11 -7.05
CA GLY A 136 -19.49 8.01 -8.10
C GLY A 136 -20.80 7.54 -8.73
N ASP A 137 -20.93 6.24 -9.05
CA ASP A 137 -22.14 5.65 -9.61
C ASP A 137 -23.28 5.68 -8.59
N TRP A 138 -23.00 5.40 -7.31
CA TRP A 138 -23.99 5.44 -6.24
C TRP A 138 -24.58 6.84 -6.05
N LEU A 139 -23.73 7.85 -5.84
CA LEU A 139 -24.19 9.23 -5.60
C LEU A 139 -24.92 9.86 -6.80
N LYS A 140 -24.70 9.33 -7.99
CA LYS A 140 -25.40 9.75 -9.22
C LYS A 140 -26.68 8.96 -9.52
N GLY A 141 -27.05 7.99 -8.65
CA GLY A 141 -28.22 7.13 -8.85
C GLY A 141 -28.09 6.19 -10.06
N LEU A 142 -26.85 5.78 -10.41
CA LEU A 142 -26.55 4.88 -11.54
C LEU A 142 -26.44 3.41 -11.14
N LEU A 143 -26.54 3.11 -9.84
CA LEU A 143 -26.60 1.74 -9.33
C LEU A 143 -28.07 1.31 -9.21
N ASP A 144 -28.29 0.00 -9.32
CA ASP A 144 -29.55 -0.63 -8.98
C ASP A 144 -29.99 -0.27 -7.55
N GLU A 145 -31.31 -0.17 -7.34
CA GLU A 145 -31.89 0.28 -6.07
C GLU A 145 -31.53 -0.66 -4.89
N GLU A 146 -31.51 -1.97 -5.13
CA GLU A 146 -31.15 -2.95 -4.09
C GLU A 146 -29.68 -2.80 -3.68
N LEU A 147 -28.78 -2.67 -4.65
CA LEU A 147 -27.35 -2.50 -4.39
C LEU A 147 -27.06 -1.17 -3.70
N SER A 148 -27.74 -0.09 -4.12
CA SER A 148 -27.66 1.24 -3.50
C SER A 148 -28.06 1.21 -2.03
N ARG A 149 -29.20 0.57 -1.71
CA ARG A 149 -29.67 0.41 -0.33
C ARG A 149 -28.68 -0.38 0.52
N LYS A 150 -28.18 -1.51 0.02
CA LYS A 150 -27.16 -2.33 0.73
C LYS A 150 -25.88 -1.56 0.99
N LEU A 151 -25.45 -0.70 0.06
CA LEU A 151 -24.26 0.14 0.23
C LEU A 151 -24.47 1.16 1.34
N ALA A 152 -25.62 1.85 1.33
CA ALA A 152 -25.99 2.82 2.37
C ALA A 152 -26.05 2.17 3.77
N GLU A 153 -26.70 1.00 3.88
CA GLU A 153 -26.80 0.25 5.14
C GLU A 153 -25.43 -0.23 5.64
N SER A 154 -24.52 -0.60 4.73
CA SER A 154 -23.20 -1.14 5.11
C SER A 154 -22.25 -0.10 5.68
N TYR A 155 -22.33 1.15 5.23
CA TYR A 155 -21.36 2.18 5.57
C TYR A 155 -21.94 3.37 6.35
N GLY A 156 -23.22 3.67 6.20
CA GLY A 156 -23.88 4.77 6.91
C GLY A 156 -23.39 6.18 6.55
N TRP A 157 -22.67 6.33 5.43
CA TRP A 157 -22.17 7.62 4.94
C TRP A 157 -23.24 8.30 4.08
N ASP A 158 -23.45 9.58 4.30
CA ASP A 158 -24.19 10.43 3.38
C ASP A 158 -23.27 11.12 2.35
N GLU A 159 -23.86 11.80 1.38
CA GLU A 159 -23.11 12.52 0.34
C GLU A 159 -22.15 13.56 0.93
N ALA A 160 -22.59 14.33 1.95
CA ALA A 160 -21.78 15.37 2.57
C ALA A 160 -20.56 14.79 3.28
N ASP A 161 -20.72 13.67 3.97
CA ASP A 161 -19.64 12.94 4.61
C ASP A 161 -18.61 12.43 3.60
N ILE A 162 -19.08 11.84 2.50
CA ILE A 162 -18.21 11.32 1.44
C ILE A 162 -17.42 12.46 0.79
N ILE A 163 -18.08 13.56 0.43
CA ILE A 163 -17.42 14.74 -0.15
C ILE A 163 -16.38 15.31 0.82
N ARG A 164 -16.70 15.42 2.11
CA ARG A 164 -15.76 15.88 3.13
C ARG A 164 -14.54 14.96 3.21
N LYS A 165 -14.74 13.63 3.29
CA LYS A 165 -13.67 12.63 3.38
C LYS A 165 -12.78 12.61 2.15
N VAL A 166 -13.35 12.78 0.96
CA VAL A 166 -12.58 12.73 -0.29
C VAL A 166 -11.83 14.02 -0.57
N TYR A 167 -12.40 15.19 -0.23
CA TYR A 167 -11.85 16.48 -0.65
C TYR A 167 -11.25 17.32 0.47
N ARG A 168 -11.50 16.99 1.73
CA ARG A 168 -11.09 17.82 2.89
C ARG A 168 -10.25 17.06 3.93
N GLU A 169 -10.27 15.74 3.92
CA GLU A 169 -9.53 14.92 4.87
C GLU A 169 -8.31 14.26 4.21
N PRO A 170 -7.28 13.91 4.99
CA PRO A 170 -6.15 13.14 4.48
C PRO A 170 -6.57 11.70 4.13
N GLU A 171 -5.73 11.03 3.34
CA GLU A 171 -5.89 9.61 2.97
C GLU A 171 -7.18 9.29 2.17
N ALA A 172 -7.64 10.21 1.32
CA ALA A 172 -8.81 10.01 0.46
C ALA A 172 -8.74 8.72 -0.37
N ASN A 173 -7.54 8.35 -0.83
CA ASN A 173 -7.29 7.10 -1.54
C ASN A 173 -7.61 5.86 -0.69
N ARG A 174 -7.19 5.84 0.58
CA ARG A 174 -7.51 4.73 1.50
C ARG A 174 -9.00 4.67 1.81
N PHE A 175 -9.62 5.83 2.01
CA PHE A 175 -11.07 5.90 2.20
C PHE A 175 -11.81 5.32 1.00
N LEU A 176 -11.49 5.73 -0.23
CA LEU A 176 -12.10 5.18 -1.45
C LEU A 176 -11.83 3.68 -1.59
N ALA A 177 -10.61 3.23 -1.36
CA ALA A 177 -10.27 1.80 -1.43
C ALA A 177 -11.02 0.95 -0.39
N SER A 178 -11.47 1.53 0.72
CA SER A 178 -12.21 0.81 1.77
C SER A 178 -13.56 0.27 1.32
N PHE A 179 -14.09 0.71 0.18
CA PHE A 179 -15.34 0.21 -0.39
C PHE A 179 -15.15 -1.07 -1.26
N THR A 180 -13.91 -1.45 -1.57
CA THR A 180 -13.63 -2.65 -2.40
C THR A 180 -14.18 -3.97 -1.80
N PRO A 181 -14.17 -4.20 -0.47
CA PRO A 181 -14.77 -5.39 0.12
C PRO A 181 -16.27 -5.53 -0.21
N PHE A 182 -16.99 -4.43 -0.33
CA PHE A 182 -18.41 -4.44 -0.74
C PHE A 182 -18.56 -5.00 -2.16
N LEU A 183 -17.77 -4.53 -3.11
CA LEU A 183 -17.76 -5.04 -4.48
C LEU A 183 -17.43 -6.55 -4.51
N LYS A 184 -16.45 -6.99 -3.73
CA LYS A 184 -16.10 -8.41 -3.61
C LYS A 184 -17.29 -9.24 -3.11
N THR A 185 -17.99 -8.77 -2.09
CA THR A 185 -19.17 -9.44 -1.52
C THR A 185 -20.32 -9.54 -2.52
N HIS A 186 -20.49 -8.51 -3.32
CA HIS A 186 -21.58 -8.42 -4.30
C HIS A 186 -21.14 -8.67 -5.74
N ARG A 187 -20.01 -9.36 -5.98
CA ARG A 187 -19.40 -9.53 -7.31
C ARG A 187 -20.28 -10.16 -8.37
N THR A 188 -21.32 -10.89 -7.97
CA THR A 188 -22.31 -11.50 -8.88
C THR A 188 -23.43 -10.55 -9.28
N HIS A 189 -23.57 -9.41 -8.60
CA HIS A 189 -24.54 -8.38 -8.98
C HIS A 189 -24.09 -7.68 -10.26
N PRO A 190 -24.97 -7.43 -11.25
CA PRO A 190 -24.60 -6.85 -12.56
C PRO A 190 -23.78 -5.56 -12.44
N ASP A 191 -24.20 -4.63 -11.58
CA ASP A 191 -23.49 -3.36 -11.39
C ASP A 191 -22.12 -3.54 -10.72
N ALA A 192 -22.02 -4.39 -9.70
CA ALA A 192 -20.73 -4.69 -9.07
C ALA A 192 -19.78 -5.38 -10.07
N HIS A 193 -20.29 -6.30 -10.89
CA HIS A 193 -19.54 -6.94 -11.96
C HIS A 193 -19.04 -5.92 -12.99
N ARG A 194 -19.91 -5.02 -13.46
CA ARG A 194 -19.55 -3.93 -14.39
C ARG A 194 -18.46 -2.99 -13.83
N ILE A 195 -18.42 -2.79 -12.52
CA ILE A 195 -17.39 -1.97 -11.88
C ILE A 195 -16.06 -2.73 -11.78
N LEU A 196 -16.13 -4.05 -11.59
CA LEU A 196 -14.95 -4.91 -11.42
C LEU A 196 -14.27 -5.28 -12.75
N THR A 197 -14.96 -5.15 -13.88
CA THR A 197 -14.48 -5.44 -15.24
C THR A 197 -14.32 -4.18 -16.07
#